data_90908e95118b6f20763ce7212000f4f0
#
_entry.id   90908e95118b6f20763ce7212000f4f0
#
_cell.length_a   1.000
_cell.length_b   1.000
_cell.length_c   1.000
_cell.angle_alpha   90.00
_cell.angle_beta   90.00
_cell.angle_gamma   90.00
#
_symmetry.space_group_name_H-M   'P 1'
#
loop_
_entity.id
_entity.type
_entity.pdbx_description
1 polymer ?
#
loop_
_entity_poly.entity_id
_entity_poly.type
_entity_poly.pdbx_seq_one_letter_code
_entity_poly.pdbx_strand_id
1 'polypeptide(L)'
;MYFIDRYDAAMQLAPHLEKYKNQEGVILAVPRGGVPIGYYLAKHLDFPLDLLMTKKLGHPANEEFAIGAVGIEDSIIEETFMMPEEYIEEETKRIRKELIERYKKFMGDSEPVNIRNKIVIVVDDGIATGRTILATLKMLRSKHPKKLVVAVPVASIEASERIKKEVDNFICLYTPELFFGVGGFYEDFSQAMKR
;
A
#
# COMPACT_ATOMS: atom_id res chain seq x y z
N MET A 1 -13.92 15.00 10.00
CA MET A 1 -13.66 13.83 10.86
C MET A 1 -12.18 13.81 11.17
N TYR A 2 -11.82 13.56 12.42
CA TYR A 2 -10.43 13.50 12.85
C TYR A 2 -10.24 12.21 13.65
N PHE A 3 -9.03 11.61 13.51
CA PHE A 3 -8.59 10.47 14.27
C PHE A 3 -7.67 10.93 15.40
N ILE A 4 -7.77 10.32 16.56
CA ILE A 4 -6.85 10.64 17.68
C ILE A 4 -5.44 10.25 17.24
N ASP A 5 -5.27 9.03 16.79
CA ASP A 5 -4.01 8.47 16.30
C ASP A 5 -4.28 7.32 15.31
N ARG A 6 -3.23 6.60 14.89
CA ARG A 6 -3.34 5.44 13.99
C ARG A 6 -4.02 4.24 14.62
N TYR A 7 -4.01 4.12 15.94
CA TYR A 7 -4.74 3.06 16.64
C TYR A 7 -6.24 3.30 16.59
N ASP A 8 -6.67 4.51 16.91
CA ASP A 8 -8.08 4.93 16.80
C ASP A 8 -8.59 4.73 15.37
N ALA A 9 -7.80 5.14 14.36
CA ALA A 9 -8.14 4.93 12.95
C ALA A 9 -8.32 3.43 12.61
N ALA A 10 -7.44 2.56 13.12
CA ALA A 10 -7.54 1.11 12.94
C ALA A 10 -8.80 0.54 13.59
N MET A 11 -9.13 0.97 14.81
CA MET A 11 -10.32 0.54 15.51
C MET A 11 -11.61 0.93 14.78
N GLN A 12 -11.62 2.10 14.14
CA GLN A 12 -12.76 2.54 13.31
C GLN A 12 -12.84 1.78 11.98
N LEU A 13 -11.71 1.33 11.40
CA LEU A 13 -11.69 0.51 10.18
C LEU A 13 -12.12 -0.94 10.43
N ALA A 14 -11.80 -1.51 11.58
CA ALA A 14 -11.97 -2.93 11.87
C ALA A 14 -13.41 -3.45 11.62
N PRO A 15 -14.49 -2.77 12.03
CA PRO A 15 -15.86 -3.23 11.77
C PRO A 15 -16.20 -3.39 10.28
N HIS A 16 -15.60 -2.57 9.42
CA HIS A 16 -15.82 -2.63 7.97
C HIS A 16 -15.14 -3.82 7.30
N LEU A 17 -14.23 -4.48 8.02
CA LEU A 17 -13.46 -5.64 7.56
C LEU A 17 -13.93 -6.98 8.13
N GLU A 18 -14.88 -6.98 9.08
CA GLU A 18 -15.40 -8.20 9.75
C GLU A 18 -15.85 -9.30 8.78
N LYS A 19 -16.38 -8.93 7.62
CA LYS A 19 -16.78 -9.89 6.57
C LYS A 19 -15.65 -10.75 6.03
N TYR A 20 -14.39 -10.39 6.30
CA TYR A 20 -13.20 -11.15 5.87
C TYR A 20 -12.66 -12.06 6.97
N LYS A 21 -13.09 -11.88 8.21
CA LYS A 21 -12.69 -12.73 9.33
C LYS A 21 -12.98 -14.21 9.06
N ASN A 22 -12.13 -15.08 9.54
CA ASN A 22 -12.20 -16.53 9.29
C ASN A 22 -12.05 -16.95 7.82
N GLN A 23 -11.51 -16.09 6.97
CA GLN A 23 -11.12 -16.41 5.60
C GLN A 23 -9.59 -16.43 5.49
N GLU A 24 -9.09 -16.99 4.41
CA GLU A 24 -7.64 -16.95 4.13
C GLU A 24 -7.25 -15.61 3.53
N GLY A 25 -6.43 -14.86 4.25
CA GLY A 25 -6.04 -13.51 3.84
C GLY A 25 -4.70 -13.05 4.39
N VAL A 26 -4.30 -11.85 4.00
CA VAL A 26 -3.08 -11.17 4.45
C VAL A 26 -3.31 -9.66 4.49
N ILE A 27 -2.75 -9.01 5.50
CA ILE A 27 -2.65 -7.56 5.56
C ILE A 27 -1.30 -7.16 4.96
N LEU A 28 -1.33 -6.31 3.94
CA LEU A 28 -0.14 -5.68 3.37
C LEU A 28 -0.10 -4.21 3.80
N ALA A 29 0.77 -3.88 4.73
CA ALA A 29 0.90 -2.51 5.24
C ALA A 29 1.94 -1.71 4.45
N VAL A 30 1.56 -0.50 4.04
CA VAL A 30 2.49 0.45 3.39
C VAL A 30 3.38 1.09 4.45
N PRO A 31 4.70 0.87 4.43
CA PRO A 31 5.58 1.48 5.41
C PRO A 31 5.78 2.99 5.14
N ARG A 32 5.88 3.80 6.15
CA ARG A 32 5.85 3.45 7.58
C ARG A 32 4.46 3.67 8.19
N GLY A 33 3.66 4.58 7.66
CA GLY A 33 2.40 5.03 8.24
C GLY A 33 1.33 3.93 8.38
N GLY A 34 1.23 3.05 7.39
CA GLY A 34 0.26 1.94 7.42
C GLY A 34 0.60 0.81 8.40
N VAL A 35 1.85 0.71 8.87
CA VAL A 35 2.27 -0.43 9.71
C VAL A 35 1.53 -0.51 11.04
N PRO A 36 1.36 0.56 11.84
CA PRO A 36 0.57 0.50 13.06
C PRO A 36 -0.88 0.07 12.81
N ILE A 37 -1.51 0.64 11.78
CA ILE A 37 -2.89 0.28 11.40
C ILE A 37 -2.95 -1.20 10.98
N GLY A 38 -2.04 -1.63 10.10
CA GLY A 38 -1.94 -3.01 9.64
C GLY A 38 -1.77 -4.01 10.78
N TYR A 39 -0.96 -3.68 11.78
CA TYR A 39 -0.76 -4.51 12.96
C TYR A 39 -2.05 -4.79 13.73
N TYR A 40 -2.85 -3.75 14.00
CA TYR A 40 -4.11 -3.90 14.71
C TYR A 40 -5.15 -4.64 13.89
N LEU A 41 -5.27 -4.36 12.60
CA LEU A 41 -6.19 -5.04 11.70
C LEU A 41 -5.82 -6.50 11.49
N ALA A 42 -4.53 -6.83 11.39
CA ALA A 42 -4.04 -8.20 11.30
C ALA A 42 -4.43 -9.02 12.55
N LYS A 43 -4.24 -8.45 13.74
CA LYS A 43 -4.69 -9.06 14.99
C LYS A 43 -6.21 -9.24 15.05
N HIS A 44 -6.97 -8.24 14.60
CA HIS A 44 -8.43 -8.28 14.63
C HIS A 44 -9.02 -9.36 13.73
N LEU A 45 -8.41 -9.55 12.54
CA LEU A 45 -8.86 -10.51 11.54
C LEU A 45 -8.23 -11.89 11.68
N ASP A 46 -7.21 -12.03 12.52
CA ASP A 46 -6.33 -13.21 12.58
C ASP A 46 -5.63 -13.50 11.24
N PHE A 47 -5.14 -12.43 10.61
CA PHE A 47 -4.40 -12.50 9.35
C PHE A 47 -2.90 -12.26 9.58
N PRO A 48 -2.01 -12.89 8.81
CA PRO A 48 -0.61 -12.50 8.79
C PRO A 48 -0.47 -11.05 8.32
N LEU A 49 0.51 -10.34 8.90
CA LEU A 49 0.93 -9.01 8.49
C LEU A 49 2.22 -9.10 7.69
N ASP A 50 2.24 -8.44 6.54
CA ASP A 50 3.45 -8.25 5.76
C ASP A 50 3.57 -6.80 5.28
N LEU A 51 4.73 -6.41 4.78
CA LEU A 51 5.01 -5.07 4.32
C LEU A 51 4.86 -4.97 2.80
N LEU A 52 4.11 -3.98 2.36
CA LEU A 52 4.01 -3.64 0.95
C LEU A 52 5.18 -2.74 0.55
N MET A 53 6.28 -3.36 0.14
CA MET A 53 7.50 -2.68 -0.27
C MET A 53 7.48 -2.44 -1.77
N THR A 54 7.11 -1.24 -2.17
CA THR A 54 7.09 -0.82 -3.57
C THR A 54 7.65 0.59 -3.73
N LYS A 55 8.18 0.87 -4.91
CA LYS A 55 8.67 2.19 -5.29
C LYS A 55 8.31 2.47 -6.75
N LYS A 56 7.94 3.71 -7.05
CA LYS A 56 7.73 4.12 -8.45
C LYS A 56 9.02 3.98 -9.24
N LEU A 57 8.91 3.53 -10.49
CA LEU A 57 9.97 3.68 -11.48
C LEU A 57 9.74 5.01 -12.18
N GLY A 58 10.67 5.95 -12.01
CA GLY A 58 10.57 7.29 -12.59
C GLY A 58 11.06 7.34 -14.04
N HIS A 59 10.59 8.33 -14.80
CA HIS A 59 11.12 8.63 -16.11
C HIS A 59 12.51 9.28 -15.98
N PRO A 60 13.52 8.94 -16.80
CA PRO A 60 14.88 9.45 -16.65
C PRO A 60 15.01 10.98 -16.77
N ALA A 61 14.12 11.62 -17.54
CA ALA A 61 14.08 13.07 -17.66
C ALA A 61 13.25 13.77 -16.56
N ASN A 62 12.45 13.01 -15.79
CA ASN A 62 11.64 13.55 -14.71
C ASN A 62 11.22 12.42 -13.74
N GLU A 63 12.00 12.23 -12.69
CA GLU A 63 11.77 11.17 -11.69
C GLU A 63 10.39 11.22 -11.00
N GLU A 64 9.74 12.39 -10.99
CA GLU A 64 8.37 12.52 -10.45
C GLU A 64 7.33 11.90 -11.36
N PHE A 65 7.64 11.73 -12.65
CA PHE A 65 6.78 11.08 -13.61
C PHE A 65 6.99 9.56 -13.57
N ALA A 66 6.04 8.83 -13.00
CA ALA A 66 6.12 7.38 -12.87
C ALA A 66 5.81 6.71 -14.21
N ILE A 67 6.70 5.83 -14.66
CA ILE A 67 6.52 4.94 -15.82
C ILE A 67 6.22 3.50 -15.39
N GLY A 68 6.22 3.23 -14.09
CA GLY A 68 5.94 1.92 -13.53
C GLY A 68 6.10 1.87 -12.03
N ALA A 69 6.04 0.67 -11.48
CA ALA A 69 6.34 0.35 -10.08
C ALA A 69 7.21 -0.90 -9.98
N VAL A 70 8.09 -0.90 -8.99
CA VAL A 70 8.97 -2.01 -8.65
C VAL A 70 8.65 -2.48 -7.25
N GLY A 71 8.47 -3.77 -7.09
CA GLY A 71 8.38 -4.48 -5.82
C GLY A 71 9.62 -5.34 -5.57
N ILE A 72 9.61 -6.09 -4.47
CA ILE A 72 10.71 -6.99 -4.11
C ILE A 72 10.88 -8.11 -5.17
N GLU A 73 9.79 -8.72 -5.60
CA GLU A 73 9.80 -9.85 -6.54
C GLU A 73 9.44 -9.42 -7.96
N ASP A 74 8.54 -8.45 -8.10
CA ASP A 74 7.92 -8.10 -9.38
C ASP A 74 8.16 -6.64 -9.75
N SER A 75 7.83 -6.31 -10.98
CA SER A 75 7.74 -4.96 -11.47
C SER A 75 6.64 -4.86 -12.53
N ILE A 76 6.05 -3.70 -12.66
CA ILE A 76 5.12 -3.37 -13.75
C ILE A 76 5.58 -2.10 -14.43
N ILE A 77 5.67 -2.14 -15.76
CA ILE A 77 6.02 -1.00 -16.59
C ILE A 77 4.81 -0.67 -17.44
N GLU A 78 4.48 0.58 -17.55
CA GLU A 78 3.40 1.02 -18.44
C GLU A 78 3.91 1.06 -19.88
N GLU A 79 3.33 0.24 -20.75
CA GLU A 79 3.73 0.05 -22.16
C GLU A 79 3.65 1.35 -23.00
N THR A 80 2.94 2.35 -22.51
CA THR A 80 2.77 3.67 -23.17
C THR A 80 4.10 4.43 -23.29
N PHE A 81 5.12 4.05 -22.53
CA PHE A 81 6.41 4.72 -22.50
C PHE A 81 7.47 3.90 -23.23
N MET A 82 7.88 4.35 -24.43
CA MET A 82 9.03 3.78 -25.15
C MET A 82 10.32 4.22 -24.44
N MET A 83 10.76 3.44 -23.47
CA MET A 83 12.01 3.66 -22.77
C MET A 83 13.08 2.67 -23.22
N PRO A 84 14.37 3.05 -23.19
CA PRO A 84 15.44 2.10 -23.42
C PRO A 84 15.35 0.94 -22.40
N GLU A 85 15.38 -0.28 -22.90
CA GLU A 85 15.29 -1.50 -22.09
C GLU A 85 16.39 -1.53 -21.02
N GLU A 86 17.61 -1.14 -21.39
CA GLU A 86 18.74 -1.03 -20.49
C GLU A 86 18.46 -0.12 -19.27
N TYR A 87 17.84 1.04 -19.49
CA TYR A 87 17.43 1.93 -18.39
C TYR A 87 16.44 1.27 -17.45
N ILE A 88 15.42 0.61 -18.01
CA ILE A 88 14.39 -0.09 -17.22
C ILE A 88 15.01 -1.19 -16.37
N GLU A 89 15.90 -1.99 -16.96
CA GLU A 89 16.57 -3.09 -16.25
C GLU A 89 17.48 -2.59 -15.13
N GLU A 90 18.33 -1.62 -15.40
CA GLU A 90 19.28 -1.07 -14.41
C GLU A 90 18.54 -0.42 -13.24
N GLU A 91 17.55 0.42 -13.54
CA GLU A 91 16.82 1.13 -12.52
C GLU A 91 15.91 0.19 -11.69
N THR A 92 15.28 -0.79 -12.33
CA THR A 92 14.53 -1.85 -11.65
C THR A 92 15.42 -2.63 -10.68
N LYS A 93 16.62 -3.00 -11.12
CA LYS A 93 17.60 -3.73 -10.30
C LYS A 93 18.06 -2.88 -9.11
N ARG A 94 18.33 -1.60 -9.33
CA ARG A 94 18.74 -0.66 -8.29
C ARG A 94 17.64 -0.51 -7.22
N ILE A 95 16.41 -0.23 -7.67
CA ILE A 95 15.25 -0.07 -6.78
C ILE A 95 14.98 -1.36 -6.00
N ARG A 96 14.99 -2.51 -6.67
CA ARG A 96 14.72 -3.80 -6.03
C ARG A 96 15.73 -4.11 -4.92
N LYS A 97 17.01 -3.85 -5.16
CA LYS A 97 18.06 -4.01 -4.14
C LYS A 97 17.75 -3.16 -2.89
N GLU A 98 17.41 -1.88 -3.09
CA GLU A 98 17.03 -0.97 -1.99
C GLU A 98 15.81 -1.48 -1.21
N LEU A 99 14.79 -1.99 -1.91
CA LEU A 99 13.58 -2.54 -1.27
C LEU A 99 13.87 -3.80 -0.47
N ILE A 100 14.69 -4.71 -0.99
CA ILE A 100 15.10 -5.95 -0.29
C ILE A 100 15.88 -5.61 0.98
N GLU A 101 16.85 -4.72 0.91
CA GLU A 101 17.63 -4.28 2.07
C GLU A 101 16.71 -3.65 3.14
N ARG A 102 15.76 -2.84 2.70
CA ARG A 102 14.79 -2.21 3.59
C ARG A 102 13.81 -3.22 4.19
N TYR A 103 13.34 -4.19 3.41
CA TYR A 103 12.47 -5.26 3.89
C TYR A 103 13.17 -6.09 4.96
N LYS A 104 14.40 -6.54 4.71
CA LYS A 104 15.21 -7.28 5.69
C LYS A 104 15.43 -6.50 6.98
N LYS A 105 15.59 -5.20 6.90
CA LYS A 105 15.74 -4.34 8.08
C LYS A 105 14.50 -4.37 9.00
N PHE A 106 13.30 -4.53 8.44
CA PHE A 106 12.05 -4.54 9.20
C PHE A 106 11.57 -5.95 9.55
N MET A 107 11.76 -6.91 8.65
CA MET A 107 11.20 -8.27 8.72
C MET A 107 12.26 -9.33 9.02
N GLY A 108 13.54 -8.96 9.11
CA GLY A 108 14.64 -9.90 9.27
C GLY A 108 14.79 -10.81 8.05
N ASP A 109 14.99 -12.10 8.29
CA ASP A 109 15.13 -13.11 7.24
C ASP A 109 13.79 -13.73 6.80
N SER A 110 12.66 -13.12 7.16
CA SER A 110 11.35 -13.57 6.71
C SER A 110 11.19 -13.36 5.21
N GLU A 111 10.58 -14.32 4.54
CA GLU A 111 10.20 -14.19 3.13
C GLU A 111 8.84 -13.49 2.98
N PRO A 112 8.60 -12.76 1.89
CA PRO A 112 7.30 -12.16 1.60
C PRO A 112 6.18 -13.20 1.55
N VAL A 113 5.02 -12.85 2.10
CA VAL A 113 3.87 -13.75 2.11
C VAL A 113 3.33 -13.96 0.70
N ASN A 114 3.18 -15.23 0.30
CA ASN A 114 2.51 -15.55 -0.96
C ASN A 114 1.04 -15.13 -0.89
N ILE A 115 0.62 -14.26 -1.83
CA ILE A 115 -0.73 -13.67 -1.88
C ILE A 115 -1.68 -14.34 -2.86
N ARG A 116 -1.21 -15.32 -3.64
CA ARG A 116 -2.03 -16.01 -4.64
C ARG A 116 -3.21 -16.73 -3.99
N ASN A 117 -4.40 -16.54 -4.56
CA ASN A 117 -5.68 -17.08 -4.07
C ASN A 117 -6.10 -16.61 -2.66
N LYS A 118 -5.42 -15.63 -2.06
CA LYS A 118 -5.76 -15.06 -0.75
C LYS A 118 -6.51 -13.74 -0.87
N ILE A 119 -7.21 -13.36 0.19
CA ILE A 119 -7.73 -12.01 0.35
C ILE A 119 -6.56 -11.12 0.75
N VAL A 120 -6.26 -10.15 -0.08
CA VAL A 120 -5.19 -9.16 0.16
C VAL A 120 -5.82 -7.85 0.58
N ILE A 121 -5.51 -7.38 1.78
CA ILE A 121 -5.97 -6.09 2.29
C ILE A 121 -4.77 -5.16 2.40
N VAL A 122 -4.69 -4.20 1.49
CA VAL A 122 -3.67 -3.14 1.50
C VAL A 122 -4.10 -2.04 2.45
N VAL A 123 -3.20 -1.64 3.34
CA VAL A 123 -3.47 -0.67 4.41
C VAL A 123 -2.43 0.44 4.42
N ASP A 124 -2.89 1.69 4.57
CA ASP A 124 -2.04 2.85 4.81
C ASP A 124 -2.73 3.79 5.81
N ASP A 125 -2.00 4.80 6.32
CA ASP A 125 -2.57 5.82 7.22
C ASP A 125 -3.38 6.89 6.49
N GLY A 126 -3.28 6.94 5.19
CA GLY A 126 -4.09 7.76 4.29
C GLY A 126 -3.48 7.86 2.89
N ILE A 127 -4.31 8.24 1.93
CA ILE A 127 -3.90 8.33 0.53
C ILE A 127 -4.15 9.74 -0.01
N ALA A 128 -3.09 10.45 -0.37
CA ALA A 128 -3.17 11.77 -0.98
C ALA A 128 -3.43 11.68 -2.50
N THR A 129 -2.40 11.45 -3.30
CA THR A 129 -2.51 11.38 -4.77
C THR A 129 -2.82 9.99 -5.30
N GLY A 130 -2.50 8.96 -4.55
CA GLY A 130 -2.70 7.56 -4.92
C GLY A 130 -1.84 7.04 -6.06
N ARG A 131 -0.94 7.84 -6.66
CA ARG A 131 -0.18 7.43 -7.86
C ARG A 131 0.65 6.17 -7.65
N THR A 132 1.43 6.13 -6.56
CA THR A 132 2.26 4.97 -6.25
C THR A 132 1.42 3.73 -5.94
N ILE A 133 0.35 3.90 -5.17
CA ILE A 133 -0.51 2.78 -4.80
C ILE A 133 -1.25 2.19 -6.02
N LEU A 134 -1.67 3.01 -6.97
CA LEU A 134 -2.34 2.54 -8.19
C LEU A 134 -1.45 1.59 -9.01
N ALA A 135 -0.19 1.95 -9.26
CA ALA A 135 0.75 1.06 -9.94
C ALA A 135 1.00 -0.21 -9.13
N THR A 136 1.10 -0.09 -7.80
CA THR A 136 1.25 -1.22 -6.89
C THR A 136 0.04 -2.16 -6.92
N LEU A 137 -1.19 -1.63 -6.97
CA LEU A 137 -2.42 -2.44 -7.05
C LEU A 137 -2.47 -3.25 -8.34
N LYS A 138 -2.07 -2.68 -9.47
CA LYS A 138 -1.94 -3.41 -10.75
C LYS A 138 -0.94 -4.57 -10.63
N MET A 139 0.21 -4.33 -9.99
CA MET A 139 1.22 -5.36 -9.75
C MET A 139 0.70 -6.45 -8.80
N LEU A 140 -0.03 -6.11 -7.73
CA LEU A 140 -0.65 -7.10 -6.85
C LEU A 140 -1.73 -7.91 -7.58
N ARG A 141 -2.50 -7.30 -8.47
CA ARG A 141 -3.52 -7.98 -9.27
C ARG A 141 -2.92 -9.05 -10.18
N SER A 142 -1.73 -8.82 -10.75
CA SER A 142 -1.05 -9.83 -11.59
C SER A 142 -0.62 -11.09 -10.84
N LYS A 143 -0.55 -11.04 -9.50
CA LYS A 143 -0.30 -12.21 -8.64
C LYS A 143 -1.55 -13.06 -8.36
N HIS A 144 -2.68 -12.75 -8.97
CA HIS A 144 -3.93 -13.49 -8.85
C HIS A 144 -4.45 -13.67 -7.41
N PRO A 145 -4.59 -12.58 -6.62
CA PRO A 145 -5.26 -12.67 -5.33
C PRO A 145 -6.73 -13.08 -5.51
N LYS A 146 -7.32 -13.75 -4.51
CA LYS A 146 -8.76 -14.08 -4.50
C LYS A 146 -9.60 -12.81 -4.47
N LYS A 147 -9.19 -11.82 -3.67
CA LYS A 147 -9.72 -10.46 -3.61
C LYS A 147 -8.60 -9.48 -3.30
N LEU A 148 -8.67 -8.31 -3.90
CA LEU A 148 -7.81 -7.18 -3.62
C LEU A 148 -8.64 -6.07 -2.98
N VAL A 149 -8.31 -5.71 -1.75
CA VAL A 149 -9.01 -4.73 -0.93
C VAL A 149 -8.04 -3.63 -0.53
N VAL A 150 -8.49 -2.39 -0.51
CA VAL A 150 -7.75 -1.27 0.10
C VAL A 150 -8.58 -0.75 1.27
N ALA A 151 -7.96 -0.60 2.43
CA ALA A 151 -8.57 -0.08 3.63
C ALA A 151 -7.72 1.05 4.23
N VAL A 152 -8.25 2.27 4.23
CA VAL A 152 -7.56 3.46 4.73
C VAL A 152 -8.49 4.37 5.51
N PRO A 153 -8.00 5.10 6.52
CA PRO A 153 -8.83 6.04 7.28
C PRO A 153 -9.29 7.23 6.45
N VAL A 154 -8.40 7.76 5.60
CA VAL A 154 -8.68 8.97 4.81
C VAL A 154 -8.04 8.87 3.43
N ALA A 155 -8.73 9.38 2.42
CA ALA A 155 -8.19 9.54 1.08
C ALA A 155 -8.78 10.77 0.38
N SER A 156 -8.03 11.36 -0.55
CA SER A 156 -8.57 12.40 -1.42
C SER A 156 -9.68 11.84 -2.31
N ILE A 157 -10.60 12.68 -2.76
CA ILE A 157 -11.67 12.30 -3.69
C ILE A 157 -11.08 11.68 -4.96
N GLU A 158 -10.08 12.34 -5.55
CA GLU A 158 -9.42 11.88 -6.78
C GLU A 158 -8.78 10.50 -6.63
N ALA A 159 -8.03 10.27 -5.54
CA ALA A 159 -7.42 8.98 -5.28
C ALA A 159 -8.48 7.89 -5.04
N SER A 160 -9.54 8.21 -4.30
CA SER A 160 -10.65 7.28 -4.03
C SER A 160 -11.34 6.81 -5.31
N GLU A 161 -11.64 7.72 -6.22
CA GLU A 161 -12.29 7.38 -7.50
C GLU A 161 -11.43 6.49 -8.40
N ARG A 162 -10.12 6.71 -8.39
CA ARG A 162 -9.16 5.90 -9.16
C ARG A 162 -9.00 4.51 -8.53
N ILE A 163 -8.79 4.44 -7.21
CA ILE A 163 -8.56 3.17 -6.52
C ILE A 163 -9.77 2.24 -6.60
N LYS A 164 -10.98 2.78 -6.48
CA LYS A 164 -12.23 2.00 -6.60
C LYS A 164 -12.33 1.20 -7.91
N LYS A 165 -11.68 1.65 -8.98
CA LYS A 165 -11.69 0.97 -10.28
C LYS A 165 -10.72 -0.21 -10.36
N GLU A 166 -9.71 -0.25 -9.47
CA GLU A 166 -8.61 -1.22 -9.51
C GLU A 166 -8.78 -2.36 -8.49
N VAL A 167 -9.71 -2.22 -7.53
CA VAL A 167 -9.87 -3.15 -6.41
C VAL A 167 -11.27 -3.72 -6.32
N ASP A 168 -11.40 -4.88 -5.68
CA ASP A 168 -12.70 -5.52 -5.46
C ASP A 168 -13.50 -4.83 -4.35
N ASN A 169 -12.80 -4.18 -3.40
CA ASN A 169 -13.43 -3.38 -2.37
C ASN A 169 -12.50 -2.27 -1.90
N PHE A 170 -13.03 -1.05 -1.84
CA PHE A 170 -12.35 0.12 -1.29
C PHE A 170 -13.08 0.58 -0.04
N ILE A 171 -12.40 0.55 1.10
CA ILE A 171 -12.90 0.99 2.40
C ILE A 171 -12.12 2.24 2.78
N CYS A 172 -12.83 3.35 2.88
CA CYS A 172 -12.29 4.63 3.30
C CYS A 172 -13.29 5.28 4.25
N LEU A 173 -12.86 5.61 5.46
CA LEU A 173 -13.75 6.18 6.47
C LEU A 173 -14.12 7.62 6.18
N TYR A 174 -13.17 8.38 5.59
CA TYR A 174 -13.38 9.78 5.30
C TYR A 174 -12.73 10.21 3.98
N THR A 175 -13.53 10.88 3.14
CA THR A 175 -13.07 11.44 1.87
C THR A 175 -13.43 12.95 1.88
N PRO A 176 -12.52 13.81 2.37
CA PRO A 176 -12.77 15.24 2.53
C PRO A 176 -12.79 15.98 1.19
N GLU A 177 -13.57 17.05 1.11
CA GLU A 177 -13.57 17.97 -0.04
C GLU A 177 -12.23 18.70 -0.18
N LEU A 178 -11.65 19.11 0.97
CA LEU A 178 -10.34 19.75 1.02
C LEU A 178 -9.33 18.82 1.66
N PHE A 179 -8.30 18.45 0.91
CA PHE A 179 -7.27 17.53 1.33
C PHE A 179 -5.89 18.19 1.29
N PHE A 180 -5.38 18.61 2.44
CA PHE A 180 -4.07 19.26 2.58
C PHE A 180 -2.93 18.31 2.98
N GLY A 181 -3.23 17.03 3.16
CA GLY A 181 -2.29 15.99 3.55
C GLY A 181 -2.86 15.08 4.62
N VAL A 182 -2.34 13.86 4.69
CA VAL A 182 -2.84 12.81 5.59
C VAL A 182 -2.78 13.24 7.06
N GLY A 183 -1.66 13.85 7.47
CA GLY A 183 -1.43 14.24 8.86
C GLY A 183 -2.43 15.24 9.42
N GLY A 184 -3.07 16.05 8.56
CA GLY A 184 -4.10 17.00 8.98
C GLY A 184 -5.39 16.37 9.50
N PHE A 185 -5.56 15.04 9.38
CA PHE A 185 -6.71 14.30 9.84
C PHE A 185 -6.47 13.52 11.14
N TYR A 186 -5.28 13.67 11.74
CA TYR A 186 -4.89 13.06 13.00
C TYR A 186 -4.55 14.12 14.03
N GLU A 187 -4.95 13.91 15.29
CA GLU A 187 -4.52 14.75 16.41
C GLU A 187 -3.07 14.47 16.76
N ASP A 188 -2.70 13.17 16.84
CA ASP A 188 -1.31 12.71 16.94
C ASP A 188 -0.90 11.95 15.67
N PHE A 189 -0.10 12.62 14.84
CA PHE A 189 0.52 12.05 13.64
C PHE A 189 2.04 11.88 13.81
N SER A 190 2.48 11.61 15.03
CA SER A 190 3.89 11.35 15.32
C SER A 190 4.44 10.22 14.44
N GLN A 191 5.71 10.30 14.05
CA GLN A 191 6.31 9.28 13.18
C GLN A 191 6.25 7.92 13.87
N ALA A 192 5.69 6.91 13.18
CA ALA A 192 5.80 5.52 13.58
C ALA A 192 7.28 5.21 13.86
N MET A 193 7.60 4.90 15.14
CA MET A 193 8.96 4.91 15.68
C MET A 193 9.94 4.10 14.85
N LYS A 194 11.14 4.66 14.65
CA LYS A 194 12.34 3.89 14.31
C LYS A 194 12.68 3.00 15.51
N ARG A 195 12.32 1.76 15.49
CA ARG A 195 13.01 0.72 16.27
C ARG A 195 13.66 -0.24 15.34
#